data_e27d86d5279a2119163edf8b77bf093a
#
_entry.id   e27d86d5279a2119163edf8b77bf093a
#
_cell.length_a   1.000
_cell.length_b   1.000
_cell.length_c   1.000
_cell.angle_alpha   90.00
_cell.angle_beta   90.00
_cell.angle_gamma   90.00
#
_symmetry.space_group_name_H-M   'P 1'
#
loop_
_entity.id
_entity.type
_entity.pdbx_description
1 polymer ?
#
loop_
_entity_poly.entity_id
_entity_poly.type
_entity_poly.pdbx_seq_one_letter_code
_entity_poly.pdbx_strand_id
1 'polypeptide(L)'
;MTLDIEAIRGDFPILERRLPNGKRLVYFDNAATSQKPQCVIDAMSNYYEHYNSNAHRANHTLADEATTALEGARVRISSYFGTSPDQMIYTSGATEAINLVAYGLSLIHI
;
A
#
# COMPACT_ATOMS: atom_id res chain seq x y z
N MET A 1 4.43 26.13 -8.26
CA MET A 1 3.16 25.45 -7.98
C MET A 1 2.99 25.41 -6.47
N THR A 2 2.01 26.11 -5.92
CA THR A 2 1.81 26.18 -4.46
C THR A 2 1.01 24.93 -4.06
N LEU A 3 1.53 24.17 -3.10
CA LEU A 3 0.87 22.98 -2.59
C LEU A 3 -0.37 23.38 -1.77
N ASP A 4 -1.54 22.89 -2.13
CA ASP A 4 -2.78 23.11 -1.36
C ASP A 4 -2.86 22.10 -0.21
N ILE A 5 -2.39 22.52 0.96
CA ILE A 5 -2.30 21.67 2.15
C ILE A 5 -3.68 21.29 2.68
N GLU A 6 -4.67 22.19 2.60
CA GLU A 6 -6.02 21.89 3.12
C GLU A 6 -6.75 20.91 2.19
N ALA A 7 -6.57 21.01 0.88
CA ALA A 7 -7.08 20.00 -0.05
C ALA A 7 -6.46 18.63 0.21
N ILE A 8 -5.14 18.54 0.37
CA ILE A 8 -4.46 17.27 0.69
C ILE A 8 -4.92 16.71 2.05
N ARG A 9 -5.12 17.56 3.04
CA ARG A 9 -5.64 17.12 4.35
C ARG A 9 -7.05 16.53 4.22
N GLY A 10 -7.89 17.10 3.36
CA GLY A 10 -9.24 16.61 3.08
C GLY A 10 -9.28 15.17 2.52
N ASP A 11 -8.21 14.72 1.88
CA ASP A 11 -8.09 13.33 1.41
C ASP A 11 -7.98 12.31 2.56
N PHE A 12 -7.63 12.76 3.77
CA PHE A 12 -7.40 11.89 4.92
C PHE A 12 -8.49 12.04 5.98
N PRO A 13 -9.52 11.18 6.01
CA PRO A 13 -10.67 11.34 6.90
C PRO A 13 -10.31 11.39 8.39
N ILE A 14 -9.24 10.69 8.81
CA ILE A 14 -8.79 10.71 10.19
C ILE A 14 -8.37 12.13 10.65
N LEU A 15 -7.90 12.99 9.74
CA LEU A 15 -7.45 14.34 10.06
C LEU A 15 -8.60 15.32 10.29
N GLU A 16 -9.85 14.94 9.95
CA GLU A 16 -11.06 15.68 10.29
C GLU A 16 -11.46 15.50 11.76
N ARG A 17 -10.92 14.45 12.40
CA ARG A 17 -11.22 14.17 13.80
C ARG A 17 -10.80 15.32 14.73
N ARG A 18 -11.71 15.66 15.66
CA ARG A 18 -11.42 16.56 16.78
C ARG A 18 -11.02 15.75 18.01
N LEU A 19 -10.02 16.23 18.72
CA LEU A 19 -9.63 15.69 20.02
C LEU A 19 -10.68 16.05 21.10
N PRO A 20 -10.71 15.37 22.27
CA PRO A 20 -11.63 15.69 23.35
C PRO A 20 -11.58 17.16 23.84
N ASN A 21 -10.43 17.81 23.66
CA ASN A 21 -10.24 19.22 23.97
C ASN A 21 -10.66 20.17 22.83
N GLY A 22 -11.34 19.69 21.79
CA GLY A 22 -11.80 20.44 20.63
C GLY A 22 -10.74 20.79 19.59
N LYS A 23 -9.46 20.49 19.85
CA LYS A 23 -8.37 20.79 18.91
C LYS A 23 -8.36 19.85 17.71
N ARG A 24 -7.82 20.30 16.58
CA ARG A 24 -7.56 19.47 15.39
C ARG A 24 -6.52 18.41 15.72
N LEU A 25 -6.69 17.21 15.14
CA LEU A 25 -5.67 16.17 15.21
C LEU A 25 -4.41 16.61 14.45
N VAL A 26 -3.27 16.48 15.11
CA VAL A 26 -1.92 16.60 14.51
C VAL A 26 -1.24 15.24 14.69
N TYR A 27 -0.73 14.67 13.59
CA TYR A 27 -0.13 13.35 13.57
C TYR A 27 1.27 13.40 12.96
N PHE A 28 2.30 13.01 13.72
CA PHE A 28 3.70 13.02 13.31
C PHE A 28 4.39 11.66 13.48
N ASP A 29 3.63 10.59 13.67
CA ASP A 29 4.17 9.23 13.89
C ASP A 29 4.06 8.36 12.62
N ASN A 30 4.35 8.95 11.45
CA ASN A 30 4.29 8.24 10.17
C ASN A 30 5.36 7.16 10.03
N ALA A 31 6.44 7.21 10.84
CA ALA A 31 7.45 6.16 10.88
C ALA A 31 6.88 4.84 11.42
N ALA A 32 5.98 4.91 12.40
CA ALA A 32 5.29 3.74 12.93
C ALA A 32 4.19 3.26 11.98
N THR A 33 3.32 4.17 11.54
CA THR A 33 2.28 3.88 10.55
C THR A 33 1.80 5.16 9.87
N SER A 34 1.58 5.14 8.57
CA SER A 34 1.01 6.27 7.83
C SER A 34 -0.51 6.23 7.88
N GLN A 35 -1.14 7.39 8.01
CA GLN A 35 -2.58 7.51 7.85
C GLN A 35 -3.00 7.19 6.41
N LYS A 36 -4.24 6.72 6.24
CA LYS A 36 -4.72 6.26 4.94
C LYS A 36 -5.64 7.33 4.33
N PRO A 37 -5.40 7.74 3.08
CA PRO A 37 -6.35 8.57 2.36
C PRO A 37 -7.62 7.79 2.03
N GLN A 38 -8.73 8.50 1.78
CA GLN A 38 -10.03 7.89 1.51
C GLN A 38 -9.96 6.89 0.33
N CYS A 39 -9.23 7.23 -0.73
CA CYS A 39 -9.09 6.34 -1.88
C CYS A 39 -8.47 4.97 -1.56
N VAL A 40 -7.60 4.89 -0.54
CA VAL A 40 -7.02 3.60 -0.07
C VAL A 40 -8.05 2.84 0.75
N ILE A 41 -8.82 3.52 1.60
CA ILE A 41 -9.89 2.92 2.39
C ILE A 41 -10.96 2.33 1.45
N ASP A 42 -11.37 3.09 0.46
CA ASP A 42 -12.37 2.68 -0.53
C ASP A 42 -11.86 1.50 -1.38
N ALA A 43 -10.59 1.50 -1.79
CA ALA A 43 -10.00 0.40 -2.54
C ALA A 43 -9.99 -0.91 -1.73
N MET A 44 -9.67 -0.82 -0.43
CA MET A 44 -9.71 -1.99 0.46
C MET A 44 -11.14 -2.50 0.68
N SER A 45 -12.09 -1.60 0.94
CA SER A 45 -13.50 -1.96 1.10
C SER A 45 -14.03 -2.62 -0.16
N ASN A 46 -13.79 -2.00 -1.32
CA ASN A 46 -14.20 -2.53 -2.62
C ASN A 46 -13.64 -3.92 -2.90
N TYR A 47 -12.36 -4.17 -2.53
CA TYR A 47 -11.75 -5.48 -2.66
C TYR A 47 -12.51 -6.52 -1.84
N TYR A 48 -12.74 -6.26 -0.55
CA TYR A 48 -13.42 -7.21 0.33
C TYR A 48 -14.90 -7.42 -0.02
N GLU A 49 -15.57 -6.39 -0.50
CA GLU A 49 -16.99 -6.45 -0.84
C GLU A 49 -17.27 -7.17 -2.17
N HIS A 50 -16.33 -7.10 -3.15
CA HIS A 50 -16.66 -7.49 -4.52
C HIS A 50 -15.80 -8.60 -5.10
N TYR A 51 -14.48 -8.68 -4.80
CA TYR A 51 -13.60 -9.65 -5.48
C TYR A 51 -12.47 -10.20 -4.59
N ASN A 52 -12.70 -10.27 -3.28
CA ASN A 52 -11.74 -10.90 -2.36
C ASN A 52 -11.55 -12.38 -2.70
N SER A 53 -10.36 -12.72 -3.15
CA SER A 53 -9.99 -14.06 -3.55
C SER A 53 -8.48 -14.29 -3.48
N ASN A 54 -8.08 -15.56 -3.61
CA ASN A 54 -6.69 -15.98 -3.63
C ASN A 54 -6.07 -15.72 -5.01
N ALA A 55 -5.31 -14.64 -5.13
CA ALA A 55 -4.61 -14.30 -6.37
C ALA A 55 -3.66 -15.43 -6.80
N HIS A 56 -3.55 -15.66 -8.12
CA HIS A 56 -2.68 -16.66 -8.76
C HIS A 56 -2.95 -18.15 -8.44
N ARG A 57 -3.95 -18.50 -7.63
CA ARG A 57 -4.13 -19.87 -7.14
C ARG A 57 -5.47 -20.52 -7.44
N ALA A 58 -6.38 -19.81 -8.08
CA ALA A 58 -7.69 -20.34 -8.39
C ALA A 58 -8.08 -20.01 -9.84
N ASN A 59 -8.93 -20.84 -10.43
CA ASN A 59 -9.38 -20.68 -11.81
C ASN A 59 -10.87 -20.32 -11.82
N HIS A 60 -11.19 -19.12 -11.36
CA HIS A 60 -12.54 -18.55 -11.35
C HIS A 60 -12.48 -17.02 -11.37
N THR A 61 -13.57 -16.38 -11.76
CA THR A 61 -13.68 -14.94 -12.00
C THR A 61 -13.09 -14.06 -10.89
N LEU A 62 -13.43 -14.33 -9.63
CA LEU A 62 -12.92 -13.52 -8.52
C LEU A 62 -11.38 -13.61 -8.36
N ALA A 63 -10.79 -14.78 -8.64
CA ALA A 63 -9.35 -14.96 -8.60
C ALA A 63 -8.65 -14.22 -9.74
N ASP A 64 -9.28 -14.19 -10.92
CA ASP A 64 -8.76 -13.43 -12.07
C ASP A 64 -8.81 -11.91 -11.80
N GLU A 65 -9.90 -11.45 -11.22
CA GLU A 65 -10.06 -10.03 -10.83
C GLU A 65 -9.02 -9.63 -9.74
N ALA A 66 -8.87 -10.45 -8.70
CA ALA A 66 -7.88 -10.21 -7.65
C ALA A 66 -6.44 -10.24 -8.20
N THR A 67 -6.14 -11.19 -9.10
CA THR A 67 -4.83 -11.27 -9.77
C THR A 67 -4.58 -10.04 -10.64
N THR A 68 -5.55 -9.63 -11.42
CA THR A 68 -5.45 -8.43 -12.28
C THR A 68 -5.20 -7.18 -11.46
N ALA A 69 -5.90 -7.02 -10.33
CA ALA A 69 -5.70 -5.89 -9.43
C ALA A 69 -4.29 -5.88 -8.81
N LEU A 70 -3.81 -7.04 -8.34
CA LEU A 70 -2.48 -7.20 -7.76
C LEU A 70 -1.37 -6.90 -8.77
N GLU A 71 -1.46 -7.46 -9.98
CA GLU A 71 -0.45 -7.22 -11.01
C GLU A 71 -0.52 -5.80 -11.57
N GLY A 72 -1.71 -5.22 -11.67
CA GLY A 72 -1.87 -3.80 -12.00
C GLY A 72 -1.21 -2.87 -10.98
N ALA A 73 -1.29 -3.19 -9.69
CA ALA A 73 -0.57 -2.47 -8.64
C ALA A 73 0.95 -2.63 -8.80
N ARG A 74 1.44 -3.86 -9.08
CA ARG A 74 2.85 -4.15 -9.35
C ARG A 74 3.41 -3.28 -10.47
N VAL A 75 2.71 -3.21 -11.60
CA VAL A 75 3.10 -2.38 -12.76
C VAL A 75 3.18 -0.90 -12.39
N ARG A 76 2.20 -0.38 -11.64
CA ARG A 76 2.19 1.03 -11.23
C ARG A 76 3.35 1.38 -10.30
N ILE A 77 3.62 0.52 -9.31
CA ILE A 77 4.68 0.75 -8.34
C ILE A 77 6.06 0.64 -9.02
N SER A 78 6.28 -0.40 -9.82
CA SER A 78 7.53 -0.56 -10.56
C SER A 78 7.81 0.63 -11.48
N SER A 79 6.80 1.11 -12.20
CA SER A 79 6.93 2.31 -13.04
C SER A 79 7.29 3.56 -12.23
N TYR A 80 6.72 3.73 -11.04
CA TYR A 80 7.06 4.86 -10.16
C TYR A 80 8.54 4.85 -9.75
N PHE A 81 9.11 3.67 -9.50
CA PHE A 81 10.52 3.50 -9.16
C PHE A 81 11.45 3.37 -10.37
N GLY A 82 10.94 3.41 -11.59
CA GLY A 82 11.74 3.25 -12.81
C GLY A 82 12.31 1.85 -12.99
N THR A 83 11.62 0.81 -12.46
CA THR A 83 12.01 -0.59 -12.58
C THR A 83 10.98 -1.38 -13.38
N SER A 84 11.29 -2.65 -13.69
CA SER A 84 10.31 -3.57 -14.28
C SER A 84 9.54 -4.36 -13.22
N PRO A 85 8.31 -4.83 -13.53
CA PRO A 85 7.47 -5.56 -12.57
C PRO A 85 8.10 -6.84 -12.00
N ASP A 86 8.94 -7.52 -12.76
CA ASP A 86 9.67 -8.73 -12.37
C ASP A 86 10.80 -8.45 -11.36
N GLN A 87 11.24 -7.20 -11.23
CA GLN A 87 12.22 -6.77 -10.24
C GLN A 87 11.60 -6.37 -8.90
N MET A 88 10.28 -6.50 -8.76
CA MET A 88 9.55 -6.06 -7.59
C MET A 88 9.05 -7.25 -6.77
N ILE A 89 9.39 -7.25 -5.50
CA ILE A 89 8.97 -8.27 -4.52
C ILE A 89 8.12 -7.61 -3.44
N TYR A 90 6.91 -8.14 -3.20
CA TYR A 90 6.09 -7.76 -2.07
C TYR A 90 6.57 -8.47 -0.81
N THR A 91 6.67 -7.72 0.27
CA THR A 91 7.00 -8.23 1.61
C THR A 91 6.00 -7.70 2.63
N SER A 92 5.91 -8.34 3.80
CA SER A 92 5.06 -7.89 4.91
C SER A 92 5.59 -6.63 5.62
N GLY A 93 6.82 -6.23 5.33
CA GLY A 93 7.45 -5.03 5.90
C GLY A 93 8.96 -5.02 5.76
N ALA A 94 9.58 -3.96 6.29
CA ALA A 94 11.02 -3.72 6.17
C ALA A 94 11.87 -4.86 6.76
N THR A 95 11.46 -5.46 7.85
CA THR A 95 12.19 -6.58 8.48
C THR A 95 12.31 -7.78 7.53
N GLU A 96 11.21 -8.17 6.90
CA GLU A 96 11.23 -9.26 5.92
C GLU A 96 12.07 -8.89 4.69
N ALA A 97 11.92 -7.67 4.18
CA ALA A 97 12.69 -7.19 3.04
C ALA A 97 14.21 -7.21 3.30
N ILE A 98 14.65 -6.73 4.47
CA ILE A 98 16.06 -6.75 4.86
C ILE A 98 16.57 -8.18 5.00
N ASN A 99 15.82 -9.06 5.64
CA ASN A 99 16.20 -10.46 5.80
C ASN A 99 16.26 -11.19 4.45
N LEU A 100 15.33 -10.93 3.55
CA LEU A 100 15.35 -11.48 2.19
C LEU A 100 16.64 -11.12 1.45
N VAL A 101 17.03 -9.85 1.50
CA VAL A 101 18.27 -9.36 0.90
C VAL A 101 19.50 -9.98 1.58
N ALA A 102 19.53 -9.98 2.93
CA ALA A 102 20.64 -10.52 3.69
C ALA A 102 20.88 -12.00 3.39
N TYR A 103 19.83 -12.82 3.42
CA TYR A 103 19.93 -14.25 3.12
C TYR A 103 20.23 -14.50 1.63
N GLY A 104 19.57 -13.79 0.74
CA GLY A 104 19.77 -13.95 -0.71
C GLY A 104 21.19 -13.62 -1.12
N LEU A 105 21.74 -12.49 -0.68
CA LEU A 105 23.12 -12.09 -1.01
C LEU A 105 24.17 -12.93 -0.27
N SER A 106 23.91 -13.31 0.98
CA SER A 106 24.84 -14.16 1.76
C SER A 106 25.08 -15.52 1.10
N LEU A 107 24.03 -16.12 0.51
CA LEU A 107 24.15 -17.41 -0.18
C LEU A 107 24.86 -17.31 -1.53
N ILE A 108 24.91 -16.15 -2.17
CA ILE A 108 25.62 -15.93 -3.43
C ILE A 108 27.15 -15.85 -3.21
N HIS A 109 27.58 -15.45 -2.02
CA HIS A 109 29.00 -15.26 -1.68
C HIS A 109 29.64 -16.42 -0.89
N ILE A 110 28.89 -17.47 -0.62
CA ILE A 110 29.38 -18.71 -0.02
C ILE A 110 29.59 -19.78 -1.10
#